data_d447243bac29f89da11a6fa79fcd6e6c
#
_entry.id   d447243bac29f89da11a6fa79fcd6e6c
#
_cell.length_a   1.000
_cell.length_b   1.000
_cell.length_c   1.000
_cell.angle_alpha   90.00
_cell.angle_beta   90.00
_cell.angle_gamma   90.00
#
_symmetry.space_group_name_H-M   'P 1'
#
loop_
_entity.id
_entity.type
_entity.pdbx_description
1 polymer ?
#
loop_
_entity_poly.entity_id
_entity_poly.type
_entity_poly.pdbx_seq_one_letter_code
_entity_poly.pdbx_strand_id
1 'polypeptide(L)'
;MSELNMGKITQVMGPVVDVEFPPGRVPEILNSLKVTNPRIDDGADNLVLEVSQHLGGNMVRTIAMDTTDGLRRGQDVKDTGAPISVPVGQEVLGRIFNVVGKPVDELGPHAATKFWPIHRPTPTFQDQSTAAEMFETGIKVIDLLAPYTKGGKIGLFGGAGVGKTVTIMELINNVAKGHGGYSVFAGVGERSREGNDLWHEMQEGGANAVIFPGDYQKSKAALVYGQMNEPPGARARVALSALTMAEYFRDEEGQDVLLFVDNIFRFTQAGSEVSALLGRIPSAVGYQPTLATDMGALQERITSTNKGSITSVQAVYVPADDLTDPAPATTFAHLDATTVLSRKISEKGIYPAVDPLDSTSRILDPVVLGEEHYNTARRVQAVLQKYKELQDIIAILGMDELSAEDRQTVARARKMEKFLSQPFHVAEVFTGKKGAYVKTADTVKAFKEILEGKHDDLPEDAFYMVGTIEEAIEKAKTLAQA
;
A
#
# COMPACT_ATOMS: atom_id res chain seq x y z
N MET A 1 7.54 -42.15 7.42
CA MET A 1 6.41 -41.23 7.27
C MET A 1 5.86 -40.99 8.67
N SER A 2 5.89 -39.75 9.18
CA SER A 2 5.23 -39.44 10.45
C SER A 2 3.74 -39.69 10.28
N GLU A 3 3.15 -40.41 11.19
CA GLU A 3 1.72 -40.71 11.22
C GLU A 3 0.97 -39.35 11.23
N LEU A 4 0.06 -39.13 10.25
CA LEU A 4 -0.72 -37.92 10.12
C LEU A 4 -1.49 -37.63 11.41
N ASN A 5 -1.31 -36.46 11.98
CA ASN A 5 -2.03 -36.01 13.16
C ASN A 5 -3.45 -35.60 12.76
N MET A 6 -4.43 -36.41 13.17
CA MET A 6 -5.84 -36.22 12.79
C MET A 6 -6.65 -35.84 14.02
N GLY A 7 -7.44 -34.78 13.89
CA GLY A 7 -8.43 -34.34 14.88
C GLY A 7 -9.85 -34.47 14.35
N LYS A 8 -10.83 -34.13 15.19
CA LYS A 8 -12.26 -34.13 14.86
C LYS A 8 -12.91 -32.80 15.26
N ILE A 9 -13.76 -32.26 14.39
CA ILE A 9 -14.55 -31.08 14.70
C ILE A 9 -15.49 -31.41 15.87
N THR A 10 -15.43 -30.60 16.93
CA THR A 10 -16.32 -30.68 18.08
C THR A 10 -17.42 -29.62 18.03
N GLN A 11 -17.10 -28.44 17.51
CA GLN A 11 -18.05 -27.31 17.41
C GLN A 11 -17.70 -26.41 16.24
N VAL A 12 -18.73 -25.81 15.61
CA VAL A 12 -18.60 -24.78 14.57
C VAL A 12 -19.46 -23.58 15.02
N MET A 13 -18.83 -22.39 15.09
CA MET A 13 -19.48 -21.15 15.52
C MET A 13 -19.10 -20.02 14.52
N GLY A 14 -19.84 -19.91 13.41
CA GLY A 14 -19.43 -19.01 12.33
C GLY A 14 -18.03 -19.37 11.83
N PRO A 15 -17.10 -18.42 11.70
CA PRO A 15 -15.75 -18.71 11.21
C PRO A 15 -14.82 -19.35 12.27
N VAL A 16 -15.33 -19.66 13.49
CA VAL A 16 -14.59 -20.34 14.54
C VAL A 16 -14.93 -21.82 14.56
N VAL A 17 -13.92 -22.68 14.57
CA VAL A 17 -14.05 -24.14 14.60
C VAL A 17 -13.20 -24.69 15.73
N ASP A 18 -13.85 -25.42 16.65
CA ASP A 18 -13.15 -26.14 17.71
C ASP A 18 -12.88 -27.59 17.28
N VAL A 19 -11.65 -28.04 17.46
CA VAL A 19 -11.16 -29.34 17.01
C VAL A 19 -10.49 -30.06 18.18
N GLU A 20 -10.83 -31.35 18.39
CA GLU A 20 -10.23 -32.21 19.37
C GLU A 20 -9.21 -33.12 18.71
N PHE A 21 -8.04 -33.21 19.32
CA PHE A 21 -6.93 -34.08 18.90
C PHE A 21 -6.66 -35.20 19.87
N PRO A 22 -5.94 -36.26 19.46
CA PRO A 22 -5.51 -37.32 20.40
C PRO A 22 -4.62 -36.73 21.51
N PRO A 23 -4.66 -37.31 22.72
CA PRO A 23 -3.81 -36.90 23.84
C PRO A 23 -2.33 -36.80 23.45
N GLY A 24 -1.69 -35.69 23.80
CA GLY A 24 -0.27 -35.46 23.52
C GLY A 24 0.05 -35.10 22.06
N ARG A 25 -0.96 -34.90 21.20
CA ARG A 25 -0.80 -34.52 19.78
C ARG A 25 -1.54 -33.21 19.43
N VAL A 26 -1.62 -32.28 20.39
CA VAL A 26 -2.28 -30.98 20.17
C VAL A 26 -1.41 -30.15 19.25
N PRO A 27 -1.95 -29.62 18.13
CA PRO A 27 -1.23 -28.73 17.22
C PRO A 27 -0.72 -27.48 17.92
N GLU A 28 0.42 -26.95 17.45
CA GLU A 28 0.93 -25.67 17.93
C GLU A 28 0.04 -24.51 17.49
N ILE A 29 0.07 -23.42 18.26
CA ILE A 29 -0.60 -22.16 17.88
C ILE A 29 0.00 -21.68 16.55
N LEU A 30 -0.86 -21.15 15.68
CA LEU A 30 -0.58 -20.74 14.29
C LEU A 30 -0.42 -21.87 13.29
N ASN A 31 -0.43 -23.14 13.70
CA ASN A 31 -0.45 -24.23 12.73
C ASN A 31 -1.70 -24.15 11.85
N SER A 32 -1.54 -24.52 10.58
CA SER A 32 -2.62 -24.68 9.65
C SER A 32 -3.19 -26.10 9.73
N LEU A 33 -4.50 -26.18 9.86
CA LEU A 33 -5.26 -27.42 9.78
C LEU A 33 -6.03 -27.44 8.46
N LYS A 34 -6.26 -28.62 7.92
CA LYS A 34 -7.01 -28.81 6.68
C LYS A 34 -8.23 -29.68 6.91
N VAL A 35 -9.34 -29.26 6.32
CA VAL A 35 -10.60 -30.01 6.34
C VAL A 35 -11.28 -29.91 4.97
N THR A 36 -12.00 -30.94 4.58
CA THR A 36 -12.76 -30.95 3.34
C THR A 36 -14.12 -30.30 3.55
N ASN A 37 -14.40 -29.24 2.80
CA ASN A 37 -15.71 -28.58 2.81
C ASN A 37 -16.33 -28.59 1.40
N PRO A 38 -17.33 -29.43 1.16
CA PRO A 38 -17.95 -29.56 -0.17
C PRO A 38 -18.76 -28.32 -0.61
N ARG A 39 -18.88 -27.29 0.24
CA ARG A 39 -19.48 -26.01 -0.12
C ARG A 39 -18.51 -25.04 -0.79
N ILE A 40 -17.21 -25.30 -0.68
CA ILE A 40 -16.17 -24.49 -1.33
C ILE A 40 -15.97 -24.99 -2.76
N ASP A 41 -15.52 -26.24 -2.90
CA ASP A 41 -15.31 -26.95 -4.16
C ASP A 41 -15.30 -28.47 -3.91
N ASP A 42 -15.15 -29.26 -4.98
CA ASP A 42 -15.07 -30.73 -4.91
C ASP A 42 -13.69 -31.25 -4.43
N GLY A 43 -12.75 -30.36 -4.13
CA GLY A 43 -11.40 -30.72 -3.67
C GLY A 43 -11.37 -31.25 -2.27
N ALA A 44 -10.47 -32.19 -1.99
CA ALA A 44 -10.16 -32.61 -0.64
C ALA A 44 -9.25 -31.57 0.05
N ASP A 45 -9.36 -31.46 1.39
CA ASP A 45 -8.49 -30.58 2.19
C ASP A 45 -8.55 -29.10 1.74
N ASN A 46 -9.69 -28.64 1.23
CA ASN A 46 -9.89 -27.37 0.55
C ASN A 46 -10.14 -26.18 1.50
N LEU A 47 -10.50 -26.41 2.76
CA LEU A 47 -10.63 -25.38 3.78
C LEU A 47 -9.44 -25.41 4.74
N VAL A 48 -8.80 -24.27 4.93
CA VAL A 48 -7.72 -24.07 5.90
C VAL A 48 -8.26 -23.39 7.16
N LEU A 49 -7.90 -23.97 8.31
CA LEU A 49 -8.16 -23.42 9.63
C LEU A 49 -6.84 -23.10 10.31
N GLU A 50 -6.71 -21.94 10.95
CA GLU A 50 -5.52 -21.57 11.72
C GLU A 50 -5.76 -21.73 13.19
N VAL A 51 -4.88 -22.43 13.90
CA VAL A 51 -4.95 -22.62 15.35
C VAL A 51 -4.69 -21.29 16.06
N SER A 52 -5.69 -20.81 16.82
CA SER A 52 -5.61 -19.53 17.54
C SER A 52 -5.47 -19.68 19.06
N GLN A 53 -5.99 -20.75 19.64
CA GLN A 53 -5.98 -20.98 21.09
C GLN A 53 -5.99 -22.47 21.42
N HIS A 54 -5.35 -22.83 22.54
CA HIS A 54 -5.56 -24.09 23.21
C HIS A 54 -6.65 -23.92 24.27
N LEU A 55 -7.68 -24.77 24.23
CA LEU A 55 -8.81 -24.71 25.17
C LEU A 55 -8.64 -25.65 26.38
N GLY A 56 -7.59 -26.45 26.38
CA GLY A 56 -7.44 -27.55 27.32
C GLY A 56 -8.15 -28.84 26.85
N GLY A 57 -7.94 -29.97 27.51
CA GLY A 57 -8.59 -31.24 27.17
C GLY A 57 -8.31 -31.72 25.75
N ASN A 58 -7.12 -31.44 25.19
CA ASN A 58 -6.70 -31.74 23.83
C ASN A 58 -7.50 -31.02 22.73
N MET A 59 -8.21 -29.95 23.09
CA MET A 59 -8.97 -29.12 22.13
C MET A 59 -8.23 -27.84 21.73
N VAL A 60 -8.33 -27.51 20.46
CA VAL A 60 -7.86 -26.25 19.91
C VAL A 60 -9.02 -25.46 19.30
N ARG A 61 -8.99 -24.15 19.44
CA ARG A 61 -9.88 -23.22 18.75
C ARG A 61 -9.16 -22.65 17.54
N THR A 62 -9.85 -22.68 16.41
CA THR A 62 -9.29 -22.25 15.12
C THR A 62 -10.15 -21.19 14.47
N ILE A 63 -9.52 -20.44 13.56
CA ILE A 63 -10.19 -19.46 12.69
C ILE A 63 -10.10 -19.96 11.25
N ALA A 64 -11.25 -19.98 10.57
CA ALA A 64 -11.34 -20.40 9.18
C ALA A 64 -10.88 -19.29 8.21
N MET A 65 -10.20 -19.72 7.16
CA MET A 65 -9.73 -18.83 6.06
C MET A 65 -10.74 -18.76 4.90
N ASP A 66 -11.81 -19.54 4.95
CA ASP A 66 -12.91 -19.55 3.98
C ASP A 66 -14.21 -19.93 4.71
N THR A 67 -15.32 -20.09 3.96
CA THR A 67 -16.62 -20.40 4.56
C THR A 67 -16.62 -21.72 5.33
N THR A 68 -17.22 -21.71 6.51
CA THR A 68 -17.47 -22.88 7.34
C THR A 68 -18.84 -23.53 7.09
N ASP A 69 -19.63 -22.95 6.18
CA ASP A 69 -20.94 -23.50 5.83
C ASP A 69 -20.79 -24.91 5.28
N GLY A 70 -21.54 -25.84 5.84
CA GLY A 70 -21.47 -27.26 5.46
C GLY A 70 -20.56 -28.13 6.32
N LEU A 71 -19.73 -27.55 7.19
CA LEU A 71 -18.97 -28.33 8.16
C LEU A 71 -19.89 -29.01 9.19
N ARG A 72 -19.46 -30.18 9.66
CA ARG A 72 -20.24 -30.99 10.61
C ARG A 72 -19.37 -31.44 11.78
N ARG A 73 -20.01 -31.56 12.95
CA ARG A 73 -19.38 -32.17 14.11
C ARG A 73 -18.95 -33.61 13.81
N GLY A 74 -17.78 -34.00 14.28
CA GLY A 74 -17.19 -35.33 14.06
C GLY A 74 -16.42 -35.49 12.75
N GLN A 75 -16.38 -34.46 11.91
CA GLN A 75 -15.63 -34.45 10.66
C GLN A 75 -14.11 -34.44 10.95
N ASP A 76 -13.37 -35.18 10.15
CA ASP A 76 -11.92 -35.28 10.28
C ASP A 76 -11.20 -34.01 9.85
N VAL A 77 -10.19 -33.61 10.62
CA VAL A 77 -9.33 -32.46 10.40
C VAL A 77 -7.88 -32.90 10.48
N LYS A 78 -7.10 -32.48 9.51
CA LYS A 78 -5.69 -32.85 9.37
C LYS A 78 -4.78 -31.70 9.84
N ASP A 79 -3.90 -31.95 10.78
CA ASP A 79 -2.81 -31.04 11.14
C ASP A 79 -1.71 -31.12 10.08
N THR A 80 -1.29 -29.98 9.54
CA THR A 80 -0.18 -29.91 8.58
C THR A 80 1.19 -29.89 9.25
N GLY A 81 1.24 -29.66 10.59
CA GLY A 81 2.46 -29.51 11.36
C GLY A 81 3.23 -28.21 11.10
N ALA A 82 2.64 -27.25 10.39
CA ALA A 82 3.26 -25.98 10.04
C ALA A 82 2.22 -24.86 9.91
N PRO A 83 2.63 -23.58 10.03
CA PRO A 83 1.77 -22.45 9.74
C PRO A 83 1.31 -22.41 8.27
N ILE A 84 0.31 -21.56 7.99
CA ILE A 84 -0.09 -21.24 6.62
C ILE A 84 1.14 -20.77 5.86
N SER A 85 1.39 -21.39 4.69
CA SER A 85 2.52 -21.06 3.83
C SER A 85 2.03 -20.68 2.44
N VAL A 86 2.64 -19.66 1.86
CA VAL A 86 2.29 -19.13 0.54
C VAL A 86 3.43 -19.33 -0.45
N PRO A 87 3.14 -19.46 -1.76
CA PRO A 87 4.16 -19.56 -2.79
C PRO A 87 4.99 -18.27 -2.83
N VAL A 88 6.28 -18.41 -3.10
CA VAL A 88 7.24 -17.30 -3.22
C VAL A 88 8.14 -17.54 -4.41
N GLY A 89 8.77 -16.49 -4.93
CA GLY A 89 9.64 -16.52 -6.09
C GLY A 89 9.08 -15.71 -7.25
N GLN A 90 9.82 -15.65 -8.35
CA GLN A 90 9.40 -14.87 -9.51
C GLN A 90 8.13 -15.45 -10.17
N GLU A 91 7.87 -16.73 -9.96
CA GLU A 91 6.71 -17.43 -10.50
C GLU A 91 5.36 -16.96 -9.93
N VAL A 92 5.37 -16.12 -8.86
CA VAL A 92 4.14 -15.48 -8.35
C VAL A 92 3.81 -14.19 -9.10
N LEU A 93 4.75 -13.62 -9.84
CA LEU A 93 4.53 -12.39 -10.59
C LEU A 93 3.49 -12.60 -11.70
N GLY A 94 2.67 -11.59 -11.90
CA GLY A 94 1.60 -11.64 -12.89
C GLY A 94 0.40 -12.48 -12.48
N ARG A 95 0.26 -12.87 -11.21
CA ARG A 95 -0.80 -13.74 -10.70
C ARG A 95 -1.56 -13.09 -9.55
N ILE A 96 -2.78 -13.56 -9.33
CA ILE A 96 -3.60 -13.21 -8.15
C ILE A 96 -3.72 -14.43 -7.25
N PHE A 97 -3.44 -14.23 -5.96
CA PHE A 97 -3.55 -15.26 -4.93
C PHE A 97 -4.56 -14.88 -3.85
N ASN A 98 -5.14 -15.87 -3.21
CA ASN A 98 -5.88 -15.68 -1.97
C ASN A 98 -4.95 -15.77 -0.74
N VAL A 99 -5.52 -15.67 0.46
CA VAL A 99 -4.80 -15.67 1.74
C VAL A 99 -3.93 -16.91 1.97
N VAL A 100 -4.33 -18.06 1.43
CA VAL A 100 -3.60 -19.34 1.58
C VAL A 100 -2.67 -19.64 0.39
N GLY A 101 -2.47 -18.68 -0.51
CA GLY A 101 -1.59 -18.81 -1.66
C GLY A 101 -2.18 -19.65 -2.81
N LYS A 102 -3.50 -19.86 -2.85
CA LYS A 102 -4.17 -20.49 -3.98
C LYS A 102 -4.41 -19.42 -5.06
N PRO A 103 -4.06 -19.66 -6.34
CA PRO A 103 -4.36 -18.72 -7.41
C PRO A 103 -5.87 -18.62 -7.64
N VAL A 104 -6.35 -17.39 -7.90
CA VAL A 104 -7.77 -17.05 -8.09
C VAL A 104 -8.03 -16.30 -9.39
N ASP A 105 -7.05 -16.25 -10.28
CA ASP A 105 -7.05 -15.55 -11.56
C ASP A 105 -7.50 -16.41 -12.75
N GLU A 106 -7.98 -17.63 -12.53
CA GLU A 106 -8.43 -18.60 -13.53
C GLU A 106 -7.35 -19.04 -14.56
N LEU A 107 -6.08 -18.67 -14.31
CA LEU A 107 -4.95 -19.05 -15.18
C LEU A 107 -4.37 -20.44 -14.86
N GLY A 108 -5.05 -21.21 -14.01
CA GLY A 108 -4.61 -22.54 -13.60
C GLY A 108 -3.53 -22.51 -12.50
N PRO A 109 -2.88 -23.66 -12.23
CA PRO A 109 -1.86 -23.77 -11.17
C PRO A 109 -0.68 -22.83 -11.42
N HIS A 110 -0.08 -22.32 -10.33
CA HIS A 110 1.17 -21.56 -10.42
C HIS A 110 2.39 -22.49 -10.55
N ALA A 111 3.49 -21.95 -11.07
CA ALA A 111 4.74 -22.68 -11.28
C ALA A 111 5.68 -22.65 -10.05
N ALA A 112 5.35 -21.88 -9.02
CA ALA A 112 6.22 -21.73 -7.84
C ALA A 112 6.40 -23.07 -7.10
N THR A 113 7.65 -23.35 -6.74
CA THR A 113 8.05 -24.57 -6.02
C THR A 113 8.47 -24.29 -4.58
N LYS A 114 8.69 -23.02 -4.24
CA LYS A 114 9.08 -22.58 -2.90
C LYS A 114 7.88 -22.01 -2.17
N PHE A 115 7.79 -22.32 -0.87
CA PHE A 115 6.73 -21.85 0.02
C PHE A 115 7.33 -21.33 1.31
N TRP A 116 6.84 -20.18 1.75
CA TRP A 116 7.25 -19.58 3.02
C TRP A 116 6.05 -19.38 3.95
N PRO A 117 6.24 -19.59 5.27
CA PRO A 117 5.17 -19.36 6.24
C PRO A 117 4.85 -17.89 6.36
N ILE A 118 3.56 -17.56 6.52
CA ILE A 118 3.12 -16.17 6.65
C ILE A 118 3.48 -15.54 8.01
N HIS A 119 3.65 -16.36 9.04
CA HIS A 119 4.12 -15.95 10.35
C HIS A 119 5.64 -16.08 10.42
N ARG A 120 6.32 -14.99 10.14
CA ARG A 120 7.78 -14.90 10.13
C ARG A 120 8.25 -13.91 11.21
N PRO A 121 9.43 -14.11 11.78
CA PRO A 121 10.03 -13.14 12.69
C PRO A 121 10.38 -11.85 11.93
N THR A 122 10.45 -10.74 12.65
CA THR A 122 11.04 -9.51 12.14
C THR A 122 12.52 -9.70 11.85
N PRO A 123 13.11 -8.97 10.88
CA PRO A 123 14.56 -8.96 10.68
C PRO A 123 15.30 -8.60 11.96
N THR A 124 16.43 -9.26 12.20
CA THR A 124 17.25 -8.96 13.39
C THR A 124 17.85 -7.56 13.30
N PHE A 125 18.23 -6.98 14.43
CA PHE A 125 18.91 -5.66 14.44
C PHE A 125 20.19 -5.64 13.60
N GLN A 126 20.87 -6.79 13.48
CA GLN A 126 22.08 -6.91 12.66
C GLN A 126 21.79 -6.90 11.15
N ASP A 127 20.62 -7.39 10.76
CA ASP A 127 20.20 -7.47 9.36
C ASP A 127 19.59 -6.16 8.86
N GLN A 128 19.12 -5.30 9.77
CA GLN A 128 18.49 -4.03 9.41
C GLN A 128 19.51 -3.00 8.96
N SER A 129 19.22 -2.30 7.85
CA SER A 129 19.97 -1.13 7.42
C SER A 129 19.54 0.09 8.21
N THR A 130 20.50 0.84 8.74
CA THR A 130 20.25 2.11 9.44
C THR A 130 20.38 3.33 8.53
N ALA A 131 20.75 3.16 7.26
CA ALA A 131 20.88 4.25 6.30
C ALA A 131 19.51 4.82 5.95
N ALA A 132 19.32 6.11 6.21
CA ALA A 132 18.14 6.83 5.75
C ALA A 132 18.41 7.27 4.30
N GLU A 133 17.78 6.58 3.34
CA GLU A 133 17.87 6.88 1.91
C GLU A 133 16.50 7.26 1.37
N MET A 134 16.49 8.22 0.46
CA MET A 134 15.27 8.58 -0.25
C MET A 134 14.93 7.52 -1.30
N PHE A 135 13.66 7.14 -1.34
CA PHE A 135 13.07 6.35 -2.41
C PHE A 135 12.47 7.29 -3.45
N GLU A 136 13.17 7.48 -4.57
CA GLU A 136 12.72 8.36 -5.65
C GLU A 136 11.50 7.77 -6.36
N THR A 137 10.40 8.50 -6.37
CA THR A 137 9.13 8.06 -6.97
C THR A 137 8.96 8.53 -8.42
N GLY A 138 9.70 9.55 -8.83
CA GLY A 138 9.53 10.22 -10.12
C GLY A 138 8.30 11.12 -10.19
N ILE A 139 7.61 11.34 -9.06
CA ILE A 139 6.45 12.22 -8.92
C ILE A 139 6.85 13.48 -8.19
N LYS A 140 6.86 14.62 -8.88
CA LYS A 140 7.40 15.91 -8.39
C LYS A 140 6.90 16.30 -7.01
N VAL A 141 5.59 16.26 -6.79
CA VAL A 141 5.00 16.71 -5.51
C VAL A 141 5.42 15.82 -4.35
N ILE A 142 5.53 14.52 -4.57
CA ILE A 142 5.97 13.56 -3.55
C ILE A 142 7.46 13.75 -3.29
N ASP A 143 8.28 13.68 -4.32
CA ASP A 143 9.74 13.71 -4.19
C ASP A 143 10.24 15.03 -3.61
N LEU A 144 9.56 16.15 -3.90
CA LEU A 144 9.95 17.46 -3.36
C LEU A 144 9.51 17.68 -1.92
N LEU A 145 8.21 17.42 -1.61
CA LEU A 145 7.56 17.93 -0.40
C LEU A 145 7.26 16.86 0.66
N ALA A 146 7.07 15.63 0.24
CA ALA A 146 6.79 14.49 1.11
C ALA A 146 7.56 13.24 0.64
N PRO A 147 8.90 13.30 0.52
CA PRO A 147 9.71 12.24 -0.03
C PRO A 147 9.59 10.95 0.77
N TYR A 148 9.59 9.81 0.06
CA TYR A 148 9.49 8.50 0.66
C TYR A 148 10.85 8.02 1.16
N THR A 149 10.84 7.32 2.29
CA THR A 149 12.03 6.65 2.83
C THR A 149 12.11 5.25 2.23
N LYS A 150 13.28 4.87 1.74
CA LYS A 150 13.55 3.49 1.33
C LYS A 150 13.43 2.56 2.55
N GLY A 151 12.59 1.52 2.43
CA GLY A 151 12.23 0.67 3.58
C GLY A 151 11.28 1.32 4.57
N GLY A 152 10.73 2.48 4.24
CA GLY A 152 9.77 3.21 5.07
C GLY A 152 8.32 2.79 4.84
N LYS A 153 7.46 3.33 5.70
CA LYS A 153 6.02 3.09 5.72
C LYS A 153 5.30 4.38 5.43
N ILE A 154 4.59 4.42 4.33
CA ILE A 154 3.89 5.61 3.85
C ILE A 154 2.38 5.42 3.99
N GLY A 155 1.73 6.34 4.68
CA GLY A 155 0.27 6.40 4.73
C GLY A 155 -0.28 7.19 3.53
N LEU A 156 -1.15 6.57 2.75
CA LEU A 156 -1.87 7.21 1.65
C LEU A 156 -3.31 7.51 2.09
N PHE A 157 -3.61 8.79 2.23
CA PHE A 157 -4.91 9.28 2.65
C PHE A 157 -5.65 9.87 1.47
N GLY A 158 -6.96 9.65 1.41
CA GLY A 158 -7.79 10.26 0.38
C GLY A 158 -9.17 9.63 0.32
N GLY A 159 -10.16 10.46 0.06
CA GLY A 159 -11.53 10.03 -0.17
C GLY A 159 -11.71 9.31 -1.52
N ALA A 160 -12.95 8.94 -1.83
CA ALA A 160 -13.26 8.36 -3.13
C ALA A 160 -13.07 9.39 -4.27
N GLY A 161 -12.54 8.94 -5.40
CA GLY A 161 -12.46 9.74 -6.63
C GLY A 161 -11.33 10.79 -6.68
N VAL A 162 -10.37 10.74 -5.75
CA VAL A 162 -9.22 11.68 -5.75
C VAL A 162 -7.99 11.14 -6.48
N GLY A 163 -8.08 9.97 -7.13
CA GLY A 163 -6.99 9.37 -7.90
C GLY A 163 -6.05 8.47 -7.10
N LYS A 164 -6.53 7.88 -6.00
CA LYS A 164 -5.71 6.96 -5.18
C LYS A 164 -5.17 5.77 -6.00
N THR A 165 -6.05 5.05 -6.69
CA THR A 165 -5.67 3.90 -7.53
C THR A 165 -4.71 4.29 -8.64
N VAL A 166 -4.96 5.40 -9.32
CA VAL A 166 -4.08 5.90 -10.40
C VAL A 166 -2.69 6.26 -9.87
N THR A 167 -2.61 6.85 -8.66
CA THR A 167 -1.32 7.13 -8.00
C THR A 167 -0.59 5.86 -7.64
N ILE A 168 -1.28 4.84 -7.10
CA ILE A 168 -0.70 3.53 -6.80
C ILE A 168 -0.14 2.88 -8.07
N MET A 169 -0.90 2.88 -9.16
CA MET A 169 -0.47 2.30 -10.43
C MET A 169 0.74 3.02 -11.02
N GLU A 170 0.79 4.35 -10.93
CA GLU A 170 1.96 5.11 -11.38
C GLU A 170 3.20 4.80 -10.55
N LEU A 171 3.06 4.65 -9.23
CA LEU A 171 4.16 4.22 -8.37
C LEU A 171 4.67 2.83 -8.76
N ILE A 172 3.79 1.85 -9.00
CA ILE A 172 4.17 0.52 -9.47
C ILE A 172 4.91 0.58 -10.81
N ASN A 173 4.39 1.35 -11.77
CA ASN A 173 5.01 1.54 -13.06
C ASN A 173 6.41 2.19 -12.95
N ASN A 174 6.53 3.21 -12.10
CA ASN A 174 7.77 3.95 -11.90
C ASN A 174 8.84 3.09 -11.22
N VAL A 175 8.44 2.26 -10.24
CA VAL A 175 9.36 1.30 -9.60
C VAL A 175 9.83 0.25 -10.61
N ALA A 176 8.92 -0.31 -11.40
CA ALA A 176 9.26 -1.31 -12.40
C ALA A 176 10.25 -0.77 -13.45
N LYS A 177 10.11 0.49 -13.85
CA LYS A 177 10.97 1.14 -14.88
C LYS A 177 12.21 1.81 -14.31
N GLY A 178 12.04 2.54 -13.20
CA GLY A 178 13.13 3.36 -12.61
C GLY A 178 14.09 2.55 -11.78
N HIS A 179 13.61 1.59 -11.02
CA HIS A 179 14.40 0.81 -10.07
C HIS A 179 14.57 -0.66 -10.48
N GLY A 180 13.84 -1.14 -11.49
CA GLY A 180 13.83 -2.55 -11.90
C GLY A 180 13.26 -3.51 -10.86
N GLY A 181 12.70 -2.98 -9.76
CA GLY A 181 12.15 -3.73 -8.64
C GLY A 181 10.79 -4.35 -8.91
N TYR A 182 10.33 -5.14 -7.93
CA TYR A 182 9.03 -5.79 -7.96
C TYR A 182 8.06 -5.10 -7.00
N SER A 183 6.78 -5.26 -7.28
CA SER A 183 5.70 -4.77 -6.43
C SER A 183 4.80 -5.92 -5.99
N VAL A 184 4.30 -5.83 -4.76
CA VAL A 184 3.28 -6.75 -4.25
C VAL A 184 2.10 -5.91 -3.77
N PHE A 185 0.89 -6.26 -4.20
CA PHE A 185 -0.33 -5.58 -3.80
C PHE A 185 -1.18 -6.48 -2.90
N ALA A 186 -1.49 -6.00 -1.71
CA ALA A 186 -2.39 -6.66 -0.76
C ALA A 186 -3.74 -5.96 -0.75
N GLY A 187 -4.76 -6.59 -1.31
CA GLY A 187 -6.16 -6.16 -1.20
C GLY A 187 -6.76 -6.69 0.09
N VAL A 188 -6.94 -5.83 1.09
CA VAL A 188 -7.40 -6.19 2.42
C VAL A 188 -8.78 -5.63 2.68
N GLY A 189 -9.81 -6.47 2.61
CA GLY A 189 -11.18 -6.10 2.91
C GLY A 189 -11.77 -5.01 2.02
N GLU A 190 -11.26 -4.85 0.81
CA GLU A 190 -11.78 -3.90 -0.18
C GLU A 190 -12.80 -4.56 -1.12
N ARG A 191 -13.42 -3.77 -1.99
CA ARG A 191 -14.44 -4.27 -2.91
C ARG A 191 -13.79 -5.13 -4.00
N SER A 192 -14.38 -6.31 -4.25
CA SER A 192 -13.89 -7.23 -5.29
C SER A 192 -13.85 -6.58 -6.69
N ARG A 193 -14.81 -5.67 -6.98
CA ARG A 193 -14.82 -4.93 -8.25
C ARG A 193 -13.58 -4.05 -8.40
N GLU A 194 -13.21 -3.30 -7.36
CA GLU A 194 -12.03 -2.42 -7.40
C GLU A 194 -10.74 -3.22 -7.57
N GLY A 195 -10.64 -4.40 -6.93
CA GLY A 195 -9.52 -5.31 -7.12
C GLY A 195 -9.45 -5.88 -8.55
N ASN A 196 -10.60 -6.19 -9.16
CA ASN A 196 -10.67 -6.65 -10.53
C ASN A 196 -10.35 -5.53 -11.53
N ASP A 197 -10.88 -4.33 -11.31
CA ASP A 197 -10.57 -3.15 -12.14
C ASP A 197 -9.05 -2.90 -12.12
N LEU A 198 -8.42 -2.91 -10.94
CA LEU A 198 -6.96 -2.75 -10.80
C LEU A 198 -6.17 -3.82 -11.56
N TRP A 199 -6.61 -5.08 -11.51
CA TRP A 199 -6.00 -6.18 -12.26
C TRP A 199 -6.02 -5.94 -13.76
N HIS A 200 -7.14 -5.49 -14.31
CA HIS A 200 -7.27 -5.16 -15.73
C HIS A 200 -6.46 -3.93 -16.12
N GLU A 201 -6.52 -2.88 -15.33
CA GLU A 201 -5.76 -1.65 -15.57
C GLU A 201 -4.24 -1.90 -15.61
N MET A 202 -3.72 -2.81 -14.76
CA MET A 202 -2.31 -3.22 -14.78
C MET A 202 -1.89 -3.96 -16.05
N GLN A 203 -2.84 -4.54 -16.79
CA GLN A 203 -2.61 -5.25 -18.05
C GLN A 203 -2.76 -4.35 -19.27
N GLU A 204 -3.66 -3.36 -19.20
CA GLU A 204 -4.05 -2.52 -20.34
C GLU A 204 -3.03 -1.43 -20.71
N GLY A 205 -2.01 -1.21 -19.90
CA GLY A 205 -1.02 -0.15 -20.07
C GLY A 205 -0.17 -0.23 -21.36
N GLY A 206 -0.39 -1.19 -22.24
CA GLY A 206 0.42 -1.38 -23.45
C GLY A 206 1.91 -1.51 -23.13
N ALA A 207 2.73 -0.56 -23.58
CA ALA A 207 4.16 -0.50 -23.21
C ALA A 207 4.42 -0.20 -21.73
N ASN A 208 3.41 0.26 -21.01
CA ASN A 208 3.44 0.56 -19.58
C ASN A 208 2.76 -0.52 -18.73
N ALA A 209 2.33 -1.64 -19.33
CA ALA A 209 1.78 -2.77 -18.58
C ALA A 209 2.80 -3.33 -17.60
N VAL A 210 2.36 -3.61 -16.39
CA VAL A 210 3.21 -4.18 -15.32
C VAL A 210 2.87 -5.64 -15.02
N ILE A 211 1.75 -6.10 -15.55
CA ILE A 211 1.28 -7.49 -15.47
C ILE A 211 1.03 -8.05 -16.86
N PHE A 212 1.58 -9.23 -17.11
CA PHE A 212 1.39 -10.03 -18.31
C PHE A 212 0.88 -11.40 -17.87
N PRO A 213 -0.44 -11.65 -17.94
CA PRO A 213 -1.03 -12.90 -17.45
C PRO A 213 -0.37 -14.15 -18.03
N GLY A 214 0.08 -15.06 -17.16
CA GLY A 214 0.80 -16.27 -17.55
C GLY A 214 2.28 -16.09 -17.91
N ASP A 215 2.79 -14.86 -17.98
CA ASP A 215 4.20 -14.56 -18.23
C ASP A 215 4.84 -13.85 -17.03
N TYR A 216 5.32 -14.65 -16.07
CA TYR A 216 5.96 -14.11 -14.86
C TYR A 216 7.32 -13.44 -15.15
N GLN A 217 7.99 -13.77 -16.25
CA GLN A 217 9.29 -13.16 -16.58
C GLN A 217 9.16 -11.70 -16.99
N LYS A 218 8.05 -11.33 -17.62
CA LYS A 218 7.75 -9.95 -17.99
C LYS A 218 7.02 -9.19 -16.89
N SER A 219 6.26 -9.89 -16.08
CA SER A 219 5.47 -9.29 -15.01
C SER A 219 6.34 -8.72 -13.89
N LYS A 220 5.91 -7.61 -13.30
CA LYS A 220 6.61 -6.88 -12.24
C LYS A 220 5.81 -6.77 -10.95
N ALA A 221 4.57 -7.25 -10.94
CA ALA A 221 3.71 -7.18 -9.76
C ALA A 221 3.02 -8.52 -9.50
N ALA A 222 2.78 -8.82 -8.22
CA ALA A 222 1.94 -9.91 -7.73
C ALA A 222 0.81 -9.34 -6.87
N LEU A 223 -0.38 -9.94 -6.93
CA LEU A 223 -1.54 -9.50 -6.17
C LEU A 223 -1.99 -10.59 -5.21
N VAL A 224 -2.38 -10.18 -4.00
CA VAL A 224 -2.92 -11.08 -2.98
C VAL A 224 -4.19 -10.47 -2.43
N TYR A 225 -5.32 -11.14 -2.60
CA TYR A 225 -6.63 -10.61 -2.24
C TYR A 225 -7.29 -11.37 -1.10
N GLY A 226 -7.79 -10.62 -0.12
CA GLY A 226 -8.71 -11.05 0.92
C GLY A 226 -9.79 -9.98 1.04
N GLN A 227 -10.77 -10.03 0.11
CA GLN A 227 -11.72 -8.95 -0.12
C GLN A 227 -12.84 -8.94 0.91
N MET A 228 -13.74 -7.93 0.82
CA MET A 228 -14.77 -7.67 1.84
C MET A 228 -15.82 -8.81 1.99
N ASN A 229 -15.96 -9.66 0.99
CA ASN A 229 -16.85 -10.82 1.01
C ASN A 229 -16.24 -12.05 1.71
N GLU A 230 -14.93 -12.02 2.01
CA GLU A 230 -14.25 -13.12 2.66
C GLU A 230 -14.39 -13.06 4.19
N PRO A 231 -14.26 -14.22 4.89
CA PRO A 231 -14.37 -14.26 6.34
C PRO A 231 -13.27 -13.45 7.03
N PRO A 232 -13.48 -13.06 8.30
CA PRO A 232 -12.51 -12.22 9.02
C PRO A 232 -11.13 -12.86 9.17
N GLY A 233 -11.04 -14.20 9.22
CA GLY A 233 -9.75 -14.90 9.23
C GLY A 233 -8.90 -14.59 8.00
N ALA A 234 -9.49 -14.66 6.81
CA ALA A 234 -8.82 -14.34 5.55
C ALA A 234 -8.38 -12.87 5.52
N ARG A 235 -9.28 -11.95 5.84
CA ARG A 235 -8.98 -10.50 5.85
C ARG A 235 -7.90 -10.13 6.87
N ALA A 236 -7.81 -10.84 8.00
CA ALA A 236 -6.80 -10.62 9.03
C ALA A 236 -5.41 -11.18 8.67
N ARG A 237 -5.31 -12.05 7.66
CA ARG A 237 -4.05 -12.74 7.29
C ARG A 237 -3.52 -12.37 5.91
N VAL A 238 -4.35 -11.87 5.01
CA VAL A 238 -3.96 -11.59 3.61
C VAL A 238 -2.79 -10.60 3.50
N ALA A 239 -2.72 -9.59 4.36
CA ALA A 239 -1.59 -8.66 4.39
C ALA A 239 -0.27 -9.37 4.76
N LEU A 240 -0.31 -10.38 5.65
CA LEU A 240 0.84 -11.19 6.00
C LEU A 240 1.28 -12.08 4.83
N SER A 241 0.31 -12.62 4.07
CA SER A 241 0.58 -13.42 2.88
C SER A 241 1.31 -12.59 1.80
N ALA A 242 0.82 -11.40 1.52
CA ALA A 242 1.44 -10.47 0.59
C ALA A 242 2.84 -10.03 1.06
N LEU A 243 2.97 -9.68 2.33
CA LEU A 243 4.26 -9.29 2.92
C LEU A 243 5.29 -10.44 2.81
N THR A 244 4.87 -11.69 3.00
CA THR A 244 5.77 -12.84 2.88
C THR A 244 6.31 -13.00 1.45
N MET A 245 5.49 -12.74 0.43
CA MET A 245 5.95 -12.73 -0.96
C MET A 245 6.96 -11.59 -1.19
N ALA A 246 6.70 -10.39 -0.65
CA ALA A 246 7.60 -9.26 -0.72
C ALA A 246 8.94 -9.53 -0.01
N GLU A 247 8.90 -10.18 1.16
CA GLU A 247 10.12 -10.55 1.90
C GLU A 247 11.03 -11.49 1.13
N TYR A 248 10.47 -12.40 0.33
CA TYR A 248 11.30 -13.28 -0.50
C TYR A 248 12.14 -12.47 -1.50
N PHE A 249 11.54 -11.51 -2.19
CA PHE A 249 12.26 -10.65 -3.12
C PHE A 249 13.32 -9.79 -2.43
N ARG A 250 13.04 -9.28 -1.22
CA ARG A 250 14.02 -8.55 -0.42
C ARG A 250 15.17 -9.42 0.06
N ASP A 251 14.87 -10.57 0.65
CA ASP A 251 15.82 -11.37 1.43
C ASP A 251 16.64 -12.34 0.56
N GLU A 252 16.04 -12.89 -0.51
CA GLU A 252 16.68 -13.86 -1.40
C GLU A 252 17.16 -13.26 -2.72
N GLU A 253 16.41 -12.30 -3.27
CA GLU A 253 16.77 -11.68 -4.56
C GLU A 253 17.43 -10.32 -4.40
N GLY A 254 17.51 -9.78 -3.19
CA GLY A 254 18.17 -8.50 -2.90
C GLY A 254 17.51 -7.31 -3.58
N GLN A 255 16.20 -7.37 -3.78
CA GLN A 255 15.44 -6.36 -4.50
C GLN A 255 14.93 -5.25 -3.58
N ASP A 256 14.70 -4.08 -4.17
CA ASP A 256 13.90 -3.02 -3.57
C ASP A 256 12.45 -3.25 -3.98
N VAL A 257 11.62 -3.66 -3.01
CA VAL A 257 10.24 -4.07 -3.23
C VAL A 257 9.30 -2.97 -2.77
N LEU A 258 8.26 -2.73 -3.55
CA LEU A 258 7.16 -1.86 -3.16
C LEU A 258 5.96 -2.72 -2.73
N LEU A 259 5.53 -2.57 -1.48
CA LEU A 259 4.38 -3.27 -0.92
C LEU A 259 3.21 -2.30 -0.78
N PHE A 260 2.13 -2.57 -1.47
CA PHE A 260 0.87 -1.84 -1.29
C PHE A 260 -0.07 -2.62 -0.37
N VAL A 261 -0.73 -1.90 0.54
CA VAL A 261 -1.77 -2.47 1.41
C VAL A 261 -3.00 -1.59 1.29
N ASP A 262 -4.03 -2.10 0.68
CA ASP A 262 -5.32 -1.41 0.56
C ASP A 262 -6.42 -2.30 1.10
N ASN A 263 -6.89 -2.08 2.29
CA ASN A 263 -6.71 -0.98 3.22
C ASN A 263 -6.18 -1.48 4.58
N ILE A 264 -5.21 -0.81 5.17
CA ILE A 264 -4.62 -1.24 6.46
C ILE A 264 -5.63 -1.17 7.62
N PHE A 265 -6.61 -0.28 7.57
CA PHE A 265 -7.69 -0.23 8.55
C PHE A 265 -8.49 -1.52 8.58
N ARG A 266 -8.72 -2.16 7.41
CA ARG A 266 -9.46 -3.43 7.32
C ARG A 266 -8.73 -4.60 7.98
N PHE A 267 -7.40 -4.55 7.99
CA PHE A 267 -6.59 -5.50 8.77
C PHE A 267 -6.92 -5.41 10.26
N THR A 268 -6.95 -4.21 10.83
CA THR A 268 -7.34 -4.01 12.25
C THR A 268 -8.79 -4.35 12.52
N GLN A 269 -9.69 -4.00 11.63
CA GLN A 269 -11.12 -4.35 11.74
C GLN A 269 -11.32 -5.87 11.75
N ALA A 270 -10.72 -6.60 10.82
CA ALA A 270 -10.78 -8.07 10.81
C ALA A 270 -10.18 -8.68 12.08
N GLY A 271 -9.08 -8.11 12.59
CA GLY A 271 -8.51 -8.50 13.88
C GLY A 271 -9.46 -8.32 15.05
N SER A 272 -10.27 -7.24 15.08
CA SER A 272 -11.26 -7.03 16.12
C SER A 272 -12.43 -8.03 16.02
N GLU A 273 -12.88 -8.35 14.81
CA GLU A 273 -13.89 -9.37 14.56
C GLU A 273 -13.41 -10.75 15.04
N VAL A 274 -12.19 -11.14 14.68
CA VAL A 274 -11.56 -12.40 15.13
C VAL A 274 -11.46 -12.43 16.66
N SER A 275 -11.00 -11.35 17.29
CA SER A 275 -10.84 -11.25 18.73
C SER A 275 -12.18 -11.42 19.47
N ALA A 276 -13.24 -10.80 18.96
CA ALA A 276 -14.59 -10.94 19.50
C ALA A 276 -15.10 -12.39 19.40
N LEU A 277 -14.88 -13.04 18.26
CA LEU A 277 -15.26 -14.44 18.03
C LEU A 277 -14.48 -15.41 18.92
N LEU A 278 -13.23 -15.07 19.27
CA LEU A 278 -12.43 -15.83 20.23
C LEU A 278 -12.83 -15.60 21.70
N GLY A 279 -13.79 -14.72 21.96
CA GLY A 279 -14.28 -14.41 23.30
C GLY A 279 -13.29 -13.56 24.13
N ARG A 280 -12.39 -12.82 23.50
CA ARG A 280 -11.50 -11.89 24.19
C ARG A 280 -12.24 -10.65 24.63
N ILE A 281 -11.91 -10.11 25.79
CA ILE A 281 -12.47 -8.86 26.30
C ILE A 281 -12.00 -7.72 25.40
N PRO A 282 -12.91 -6.91 24.80
CA PRO A 282 -12.52 -5.82 23.93
C PRO A 282 -11.85 -4.68 24.72
N SER A 283 -10.97 -3.96 24.06
CA SER A 283 -10.37 -2.72 24.55
C SER A 283 -11.22 -1.49 24.15
N ALA A 284 -10.64 -0.30 24.18
CA ALA A 284 -11.32 0.94 23.81
C ALA A 284 -11.98 0.85 22.43
N VAL A 285 -13.18 1.41 22.31
CA VAL A 285 -13.98 1.48 21.07
C VAL A 285 -14.30 0.10 20.47
N GLY A 286 -14.13 -0.99 21.23
CA GLY A 286 -14.43 -2.35 20.77
C GLY A 286 -13.30 -3.06 20.03
N TYR A 287 -12.11 -2.45 19.92
CA TYR A 287 -10.95 -3.08 19.30
C TYR A 287 -10.36 -4.21 20.15
N GLN A 288 -9.58 -5.08 19.50
CA GLN A 288 -8.85 -6.15 20.18
C GLN A 288 -7.83 -5.61 21.17
N PRO A 289 -7.61 -6.28 22.32
CA PRO A 289 -6.60 -5.87 23.29
C PRO A 289 -5.16 -5.97 22.73
N THR A 290 -4.98 -6.75 21.65
CA THR A 290 -3.70 -6.96 20.96
C THR A 290 -3.47 -6.02 19.78
N LEU A 291 -4.28 -4.96 19.62
CA LEU A 291 -4.22 -4.04 18.46
C LEU A 291 -2.81 -3.55 18.15
N ALA A 292 -2.12 -3.01 19.15
CA ALA A 292 -0.76 -2.48 18.97
C ALA A 292 0.25 -3.59 18.63
N THR A 293 0.11 -4.76 19.24
CA THR A 293 1.00 -5.91 19.01
C THR A 293 0.78 -6.51 17.62
N ASP A 294 -0.49 -6.66 17.20
CA ASP A 294 -0.82 -7.20 15.88
C ASP A 294 -0.32 -6.26 14.77
N MET A 295 -0.54 -4.94 14.93
CA MET A 295 -0.03 -3.94 14.00
C MET A 295 1.51 -3.91 13.99
N GLY A 296 2.14 -3.93 15.16
CA GLY A 296 3.60 -3.97 15.30
C GLY A 296 4.21 -5.19 14.63
N ALA A 297 3.62 -6.38 14.82
CA ALA A 297 4.09 -7.61 14.19
C ALA A 297 4.08 -7.56 12.65
N LEU A 298 3.12 -6.86 12.05
CA LEU A 298 3.08 -6.61 10.61
C LEU A 298 4.09 -5.53 10.20
N GLN A 299 4.07 -4.38 10.86
CA GLN A 299 4.81 -3.18 10.45
C GLN A 299 6.32 -3.33 10.62
N GLU A 300 6.79 -4.00 11.65
CA GLU A 300 8.23 -4.17 11.92
C GLU A 300 8.93 -5.14 10.94
N ARG A 301 8.19 -5.95 10.21
CA ARG A 301 8.72 -6.76 9.10
C ARG A 301 8.99 -5.92 7.85
N ILE A 302 8.32 -4.76 7.73
CA ILE A 302 8.45 -3.82 6.61
C ILE A 302 9.64 -2.89 6.92
N THR A 303 10.80 -3.19 6.36
CA THR A 303 12.03 -2.45 6.63
C THR A 303 13.08 -2.72 5.56
N SER A 304 14.14 -1.88 5.54
CA SER A 304 15.37 -2.14 4.79
C SER A 304 16.26 -3.12 5.54
N THR A 305 16.83 -4.04 4.81
CA THR A 305 17.89 -4.95 5.30
C THR A 305 19.19 -4.71 4.55
N ASN A 306 20.27 -5.37 4.98
CA ASN A 306 21.55 -5.34 4.28
C ASN A 306 21.52 -5.95 2.86
N LYS A 307 20.41 -6.65 2.50
CA LYS A 307 20.24 -7.29 1.20
C LYS A 307 19.34 -6.49 0.26
N GLY A 308 18.25 -5.94 0.75
CA GLY A 308 17.25 -5.20 -0.03
C GLY A 308 16.29 -4.46 0.87
N SER A 309 15.24 -3.88 0.30
CA SER A 309 14.25 -3.12 1.06
C SER A 309 12.81 -3.47 0.72
N ILE A 310 11.91 -3.27 1.68
CA ILE A 310 10.47 -3.22 1.44
C ILE A 310 10.00 -1.83 1.84
N THR A 311 9.59 -1.04 0.87
CA THR A 311 8.91 0.24 1.09
C THR A 311 7.42 0.00 0.96
N SER A 312 6.61 0.40 1.95
CA SER A 312 5.17 0.19 1.90
C SER A 312 4.39 1.48 1.69
N VAL A 313 3.38 1.40 0.83
CA VAL A 313 2.35 2.42 0.68
C VAL A 313 1.02 1.82 1.15
N GLN A 314 0.50 2.35 2.24
CA GLN A 314 -0.65 1.80 2.93
C GLN A 314 -1.81 2.79 2.82
N ALA A 315 -2.88 2.38 2.16
CA ALA A 315 -4.11 3.16 2.17
C ALA A 315 -4.71 3.13 3.59
N VAL A 316 -4.99 4.29 4.14
CA VAL A 316 -5.53 4.44 5.49
C VAL A 316 -6.93 5.03 5.39
N TYR A 317 -7.91 4.29 5.89
CA TYR A 317 -9.26 4.81 6.14
C TYR A 317 -9.35 5.31 7.58
N VAL A 318 -9.88 6.51 7.74
CA VAL A 318 -10.09 7.11 9.06
C VAL A 318 -11.59 7.11 9.34
N PRO A 319 -12.09 6.29 10.28
CA PRO A 319 -13.51 6.23 10.61
C PRO A 319 -14.02 7.60 11.08
N ALA A 320 -15.11 8.08 10.48
CA ALA A 320 -15.74 9.37 10.81
C ALA A 320 -14.78 10.59 10.79
N ASP A 321 -13.68 10.50 10.03
CA ASP A 321 -12.58 11.49 10.00
C ASP A 321 -11.96 11.76 11.39
N ASP A 322 -12.10 10.81 12.33
CA ASP A 322 -11.55 10.90 13.68
C ASP A 322 -10.15 10.28 13.76
N LEU A 323 -9.13 11.14 13.74
CA LEU A 323 -7.72 10.73 13.87
C LEU A 323 -7.37 10.19 15.26
N THR A 324 -8.23 10.37 16.25
CA THR A 324 -8.03 9.86 17.61
C THR A 324 -8.54 8.45 17.82
N ASP A 325 -9.24 7.88 16.83
CA ASP A 325 -9.64 6.47 16.85
C ASP A 325 -8.41 5.57 17.01
N PRO A 326 -8.45 4.54 17.89
CA PRO A 326 -7.29 3.70 18.18
C PRO A 326 -6.63 3.03 16.97
N ALA A 327 -7.39 2.66 15.93
CA ALA A 327 -6.83 1.98 14.77
C ALA A 327 -5.97 2.91 13.89
N PRO A 328 -6.45 4.07 13.39
CA PRO A 328 -5.59 5.02 12.71
C PRO A 328 -4.48 5.55 13.62
N ALA A 329 -4.74 5.88 14.89
CA ALA A 329 -3.71 6.35 15.81
C ALA A 329 -2.53 5.36 15.95
N THR A 330 -2.82 4.06 16.07
CA THR A 330 -1.79 3.02 16.12
C THR A 330 -1.04 2.92 14.79
N THR A 331 -1.73 3.03 13.66
CA THR A 331 -1.11 3.02 12.34
C THR A 331 -0.17 4.21 12.14
N PHE A 332 -0.61 5.42 12.51
CA PHE A 332 0.19 6.65 12.40
C PHE A 332 1.53 6.56 13.14
N ALA A 333 1.56 5.88 14.28
CA ALA A 333 2.79 5.71 15.05
C ALA A 333 3.92 5.02 14.27
N HIS A 334 3.56 4.20 13.27
CA HIS A 334 4.51 3.47 12.44
C HIS A 334 4.89 4.19 11.14
N LEU A 335 4.15 5.23 10.74
CA LEU A 335 4.36 5.89 9.45
C LEU A 335 5.59 6.81 9.44
N ASP A 336 6.36 6.74 8.37
CA ASP A 336 7.51 7.61 8.11
C ASP A 336 7.14 8.82 7.25
N ALA A 337 6.12 8.68 6.40
CA ALA A 337 5.57 9.75 5.59
C ALA A 337 4.06 9.60 5.42
N THR A 338 3.39 10.72 5.14
CA THR A 338 1.98 10.76 4.80
C THR A 338 1.77 11.48 3.48
N THR A 339 1.01 10.88 2.58
CA THR A 339 0.57 11.47 1.32
C THR A 339 -0.94 11.67 1.40
N VAL A 340 -1.37 12.93 1.40
CA VAL A 340 -2.79 13.29 1.49
C VAL A 340 -3.30 13.68 0.12
N LEU A 341 -4.28 12.95 -0.41
CA LEU A 341 -4.98 13.28 -1.65
C LEU A 341 -6.21 14.14 -1.34
N SER A 342 -6.24 15.33 -1.86
CA SER A 342 -7.24 16.37 -1.56
C SER A 342 -8.28 16.49 -2.67
N ARG A 343 -9.56 16.43 -2.30
CA ARG A 343 -10.66 16.68 -3.23
C ARG A 343 -10.63 18.11 -3.77
N LYS A 344 -10.28 19.09 -2.94
CA LYS A 344 -10.16 20.49 -3.36
C LYS A 344 -9.14 20.70 -4.48
N ILE A 345 -8.05 19.92 -4.46
CA ILE A 345 -7.00 19.95 -5.49
C ILE A 345 -7.47 19.23 -6.75
N SER A 346 -8.15 18.10 -6.62
CA SER A 346 -8.70 17.38 -7.78
C SER A 346 -9.80 18.17 -8.49
N GLU A 347 -10.62 18.94 -7.76
CA GLU A 347 -11.63 19.83 -8.31
C GLU A 347 -11.03 20.99 -9.13
N LYS A 348 -9.79 21.39 -8.86
CA LYS A 348 -9.03 22.33 -9.68
C LYS A 348 -8.41 21.68 -10.93
N GLY A 349 -8.60 20.38 -11.14
CA GLY A 349 -7.99 19.61 -12.23
C GLY A 349 -6.51 19.34 -12.05
N ILE A 350 -5.94 19.50 -10.85
CA ILE A 350 -4.53 19.27 -10.57
C ILE A 350 -4.34 17.80 -10.16
N TYR A 351 -3.56 17.06 -10.95
CA TYR A 351 -3.24 15.64 -10.71
C TYR A 351 -1.73 15.42 -10.82
N PRO A 352 -1.13 14.61 -9.90
CA PRO A 352 -1.80 13.95 -8.76
C PRO A 352 -2.35 14.97 -7.76
N ALA A 353 -3.51 14.68 -7.19
CA ALA A 353 -4.19 15.58 -6.26
C ALA A 353 -3.58 15.58 -4.85
N VAL A 354 -2.27 15.47 -4.75
CA VAL A 354 -1.52 15.47 -3.48
C VAL A 354 -1.54 16.86 -2.87
N ASP A 355 -1.98 16.96 -1.61
CA ASP A 355 -1.94 18.21 -0.86
C ASP A 355 -0.49 18.49 -0.42
N PRO A 356 0.13 19.57 -0.91
CA PRO A 356 1.52 19.89 -0.62
C PRO A 356 1.77 20.41 0.80
N LEU A 357 0.71 20.81 1.51
CA LEU A 357 0.78 21.37 2.86
C LEU A 357 0.40 20.36 3.93
N ASP A 358 -0.56 19.46 3.63
CA ASP A 358 -1.03 18.44 4.56
C ASP A 358 -0.21 17.13 4.47
N SER A 359 0.55 16.94 3.38
CA SER A 359 1.46 15.81 3.23
C SER A 359 2.79 16.07 3.94
N THR A 360 3.31 15.04 4.62
CA THR A 360 4.53 15.18 5.45
C THR A 360 5.49 14.01 5.26
N SER A 361 6.77 14.22 5.55
CA SER A 361 7.79 13.19 5.58
C SER A 361 8.85 13.45 6.63
N ARG A 362 9.26 12.39 7.34
CA ARG A 362 10.32 12.46 8.36
C ARG A 362 11.69 12.66 7.74
N ILE A 363 11.92 12.21 6.52
CA ILE A 363 13.22 12.38 5.84
C ILE A 363 13.38 13.75 5.16
N LEU A 364 12.37 14.62 5.21
CA LEU A 364 12.52 16.01 4.75
C LEU A 364 13.41 16.77 5.77
N ASP A 365 14.68 16.44 5.73
CA ASP A 365 15.72 16.89 6.65
C ASP A 365 17.00 17.20 5.83
N PRO A 366 17.70 18.31 6.12
CA PRO A 366 18.90 18.70 5.38
C PRO A 366 20.05 17.71 5.49
N VAL A 367 20.11 16.91 6.56
CA VAL A 367 21.16 15.88 6.72
C VAL A 367 20.96 14.72 5.76
N VAL A 368 19.69 14.36 5.44
CA VAL A 368 19.38 13.24 4.56
C VAL A 368 19.31 13.66 3.08
N LEU A 369 18.60 14.76 2.80
CA LEU A 369 18.31 15.20 1.42
C LEU A 369 19.28 16.26 0.89
N GLY A 370 20.10 16.84 1.76
CA GLY A 370 20.94 17.99 1.46
C GLY A 370 20.19 19.32 1.63
N GLU A 371 20.96 20.38 1.87
CA GLU A 371 20.43 21.71 2.17
C GLU A 371 19.63 22.31 0.99
N GLU A 372 20.04 22.05 -0.24
CA GLU A 372 19.37 22.63 -1.41
C GLU A 372 17.94 22.10 -1.56
N HIS A 373 17.74 20.79 -1.46
CA HIS A 373 16.43 20.16 -1.52
C HIS A 373 15.55 20.65 -0.36
N TYR A 374 16.05 20.55 0.87
CA TYR A 374 15.33 20.95 2.06
C TYR A 374 14.88 22.42 2.01
N ASN A 375 15.81 23.33 1.71
CA ASN A 375 15.50 24.77 1.64
C ASN A 375 14.51 25.09 0.51
N THR A 376 14.63 24.44 -0.65
CA THR A 376 13.70 24.60 -1.75
C THR A 376 12.31 24.13 -1.34
N ALA A 377 12.18 22.94 -0.78
CA ALA A 377 10.89 22.40 -0.30
C ALA A 377 10.23 23.32 0.73
N ARG A 378 10.98 23.78 1.72
CA ARG A 378 10.45 24.70 2.76
C ARG A 378 9.99 26.04 2.19
N ARG A 379 10.74 26.60 1.23
CA ARG A 379 10.35 27.84 0.57
C ARG A 379 9.08 27.65 -0.30
N VAL A 380 8.97 26.53 -1.00
CA VAL A 380 7.74 26.20 -1.75
C VAL A 380 6.54 26.09 -0.81
N GLN A 381 6.68 25.37 0.32
CA GLN A 381 5.62 25.27 1.32
C GLN A 381 5.22 26.65 1.88
N ALA A 382 6.20 27.49 2.18
CA ALA A 382 5.93 28.85 2.70
C ALA A 382 5.16 29.71 1.67
N VAL A 383 5.53 29.67 0.41
CA VAL A 383 4.84 30.40 -0.68
C VAL A 383 3.40 29.88 -0.86
N LEU A 384 3.20 28.57 -0.88
CA LEU A 384 1.87 27.95 -1.01
C LEU A 384 1.00 28.24 0.22
N GLN A 385 1.58 28.22 1.43
CA GLN A 385 0.88 28.57 2.67
C GLN A 385 0.43 30.04 2.64
N LYS A 386 1.32 30.95 2.27
CA LYS A 386 0.99 32.37 2.12
C LYS A 386 -0.11 32.59 1.08
N TYR A 387 -0.06 31.88 -0.03
CA TYR A 387 -1.12 31.92 -1.05
C TYR A 387 -2.46 31.43 -0.49
N LYS A 388 -2.48 30.34 0.29
CA LYS A 388 -3.70 29.85 0.93
C LYS A 388 -4.32 30.88 1.86
N GLU A 389 -3.50 31.61 2.63
CA GLU A 389 -3.96 32.69 3.50
C GLU A 389 -4.51 33.90 2.72
N LEU A 390 -3.94 34.20 1.56
CA LEU A 390 -4.39 35.30 0.72
C LEU A 390 -5.63 34.97 -0.11
N GLN A 391 -6.00 33.68 -0.28
CA GLN A 391 -7.17 33.28 -1.09
C GLN A 391 -8.48 33.89 -0.61
N ASP A 392 -8.69 33.97 0.70
CA ASP A 392 -9.91 34.58 1.29
C ASP A 392 -9.96 36.08 1.01
N ILE A 393 -8.81 36.75 1.09
CA ILE A 393 -8.69 38.19 0.77
C ILE A 393 -8.97 38.43 -0.72
N ILE A 394 -8.39 37.60 -1.58
CA ILE A 394 -8.59 37.68 -3.03
C ILE A 394 -10.05 37.45 -3.41
N ALA A 395 -10.73 36.49 -2.75
CA ALA A 395 -12.12 36.19 -3.02
C ALA A 395 -13.09 37.33 -2.64
N ILE A 396 -12.76 38.08 -1.60
CA ILE A 396 -13.62 39.18 -1.08
C ILE A 396 -13.28 40.52 -1.72
N LEU A 397 -11.99 40.85 -1.80
CA LEU A 397 -11.53 42.19 -2.17
C LEU A 397 -10.92 42.27 -3.58
N GLY A 398 -10.59 41.12 -4.19
CA GLY A 398 -9.92 41.07 -5.49
C GLY A 398 -8.39 41.15 -5.41
N MET A 399 -7.73 40.91 -6.54
CA MET A 399 -6.28 40.94 -6.67
C MET A 399 -5.66 42.32 -6.52
N ASP A 400 -6.45 43.38 -6.87
CA ASP A 400 -5.96 44.74 -6.95
C ASP A 400 -5.66 45.35 -5.56
N GLU A 401 -6.30 44.82 -4.51
CA GLU A 401 -6.09 45.23 -3.13
C GLU A 401 -4.81 44.63 -2.48
N LEU A 402 -4.18 43.68 -3.15
CA LEU A 402 -2.93 43.08 -2.67
C LEU A 402 -1.74 44.05 -2.88
N SER A 403 -0.77 43.96 -1.95
CA SER A 403 0.53 44.62 -2.15
C SER A 403 1.24 44.09 -3.40
N ALA A 404 2.19 44.84 -3.93
CA ALA A 404 2.98 44.36 -5.09
C ALA A 404 3.74 43.06 -4.77
N GLU A 405 4.24 42.92 -3.55
CA GLU A 405 4.91 41.72 -3.08
C GLU A 405 3.97 40.52 -2.98
N ASP A 406 2.77 40.72 -2.42
CA ASP A 406 1.76 39.66 -2.31
C ASP A 406 1.24 39.23 -3.70
N ARG A 407 1.07 40.17 -4.63
CA ARG A 407 0.72 39.83 -6.02
C ARG A 407 1.76 38.98 -6.72
N GLN A 408 3.05 39.28 -6.51
CA GLN A 408 4.14 38.48 -7.05
C GLN A 408 4.17 37.09 -6.40
N THR A 409 3.99 37.03 -5.08
CA THR A 409 3.89 35.77 -4.34
C THR A 409 2.75 34.89 -4.87
N VAL A 410 1.55 35.46 -5.08
CA VAL A 410 0.40 34.75 -5.64
C VAL A 410 0.67 34.27 -7.06
N ALA A 411 1.28 35.10 -7.92
CA ALA A 411 1.61 34.71 -9.28
C ALA A 411 2.57 33.51 -9.32
N ARG A 412 3.60 33.52 -8.50
CA ARG A 412 4.54 32.40 -8.37
C ARG A 412 3.89 31.15 -7.75
N ALA A 413 3.06 31.34 -6.72
CA ALA A 413 2.33 30.24 -6.08
C ALA A 413 1.41 29.51 -7.07
N ARG A 414 0.69 30.23 -7.93
CA ARG A 414 -0.17 29.65 -8.96
C ARG A 414 0.64 28.83 -9.98
N LYS A 415 1.81 29.34 -10.40
CA LYS A 415 2.72 28.61 -11.27
C LYS A 415 3.22 27.32 -10.59
N MET A 416 3.61 27.40 -9.31
CA MET A 416 4.04 26.23 -8.53
C MET A 416 2.90 25.21 -8.37
N GLU A 417 1.69 25.65 -8.03
CA GLU A 417 0.52 24.79 -7.91
C GLU A 417 0.25 24.03 -9.22
N LYS A 418 0.29 24.71 -10.36
CA LYS A 418 0.16 24.08 -11.67
C LYS A 418 1.35 23.18 -12.02
N PHE A 419 2.56 23.55 -11.66
CA PHE A 419 3.76 22.77 -11.93
C PHE A 419 3.88 21.51 -11.05
N LEU A 420 3.20 21.47 -9.91
CA LEU A 420 3.04 20.24 -9.11
C LEU A 420 2.19 19.19 -9.83
N SER A 421 1.35 19.59 -10.80
CA SER A 421 0.68 18.62 -11.68
C SER A 421 1.68 17.94 -12.61
N GLN A 422 1.40 16.68 -12.93
CA GLN A 422 2.28 15.85 -13.75
C GLN A 422 1.47 14.82 -14.54
N PRO A 423 1.72 14.64 -15.85
CA PRO A 423 1.10 13.58 -16.60
C PRO A 423 1.67 12.23 -16.20
N PHE A 424 0.79 11.27 -15.91
CA PHE A 424 1.15 9.92 -15.54
C PHE A 424 1.18 8.97 -16.71
N HIS A 425 2.10 8.02 -16.74
CA HIS A 425 2.19 6.99 -17.78
C HIS A 425 0.92 6.13 -17.83
N VAL A 426 0.39 5.77 -16.67
CA VAL A 426 -0.83 4.94 -16.57
C VAL A 426 -2.08 5.69 -17.02
N ALA A 427 -2.04 7.00 -17.10
CA ALA A 427 -3.16 7.84 -17.55
C ALA A 427 -3.05 8.29 -19.02
N GLU A 428 -2.02 7.88 -19.76
CA GLU A 428 -1.81 8.29 -21.17
C GLU A 428 -3.03 8.00 -22.06
N VAL A 429 -3.63 6.82 -21.89
CA VAL A 429 -4.79 6.38 -22.67
C VAL A 429 -5.99 7.30 -22.49
N PHE A 430 -6.17 7.84 -21.28
CA PHE A 430 -7.31 8.69 -20.94
C PHE A 430 -7.05 10.17 -21.21
N THR A 431 -5.82 10.62 -21.00
CA THR A 431 -5.47 12.05 -21.11
C THR A 431 -4.94 12.46 -22.48
N GLY A 432 -4.48 11.49 -23.29
CA GLY A 432 -3.78 11.72 -24.53
C GLY A 432 -2.43 12.44 -24.37
N LYS A 433 -1.93 12.56 -23.13
CA LYS A 433 -0.64 13.19 -22.82
C LYS A 433 0.36 12.12 -22.44
N LYS A 434 1.58 12.21 -22.99
CA LYS A 434 2.68 11.32 -22.63
C LYS A 434 3.04 11.49 -21.16
N GLY A 435 3.14 10.40 -20.43
CA GLY A 435 3.56 10.39 -19.03
C GLY A 435 5.01 10.81 -18.85
N ALA A 436 5.31 11.36 -17.70
CA ALA A 436 6.64 11.85 -17.37
C ALA A 436 7.13 11.30 -16.03
N TYR A 437 8.30 10.69 -16.03
CA TYR A 437 9.09 10.41 -14.82
C TYR A 437 10.07 11.57 -14.64
N VAL A 438 9.99 12.27 -13.52
CA VAL A 438 10.84 13.44 -13.25
C VAL A 438 11.82 13.12 -12.13
N LYS A 439 13.12 13.24 -12.39
CA LYS A 439 14.14 13.03 -11.36
C LYS A 439 14.05 14.11 -10.29
N THR A 440 14.35 13.72 -9.06
CA THR A 440 14.36 14.63 -7.91
C THR A 440 15.24 15.84 -8.12
N ALA A 441 16.43 15.66 -8.68
CA ALA A 441 17.35 16.77 -8.97
C ALA A 441 16.74 17.81 -9.93
N ASP A 442 16.06 17.34 -10.97
CA ASP A 442 15.39 18.23 -11.95
C ASP A 442 14.20 18.96 -11.31
N THR A 443 13.46 18.26 -10.45
CA THR A 443 12.36 18.83 -9.67
C THR A 443 12.86 19.95 -8.75
N VAL A 444 13.89 19.71 -7.95
CA VAL A 444 14.46 20.69 -7.01
C VAL A 444 14.97 21.91 -7.77
N LYS A 445 15.71 21.71 -8.86
CA LYS A 445 16.22 22.76 -9.72
C LYS A 445 15.08 23.63 -10.28
N ALA A 446 14.07 23.01 -10.83
CA ALA A 446 12.94 23.71 -11.45
C ALA A 446 12.16 24.57 -10.43
N PHE A 447 11.84 24.04 -9.27
CA PHE A 447 11.15 24.80 -8.22
C PHE A 447 12.01 25.94 -7.66
N LYS A 448 13.33 25.73 -7.54
CA LYS A 448 14.27 26.79 -7.16
C LYS A 448 14.25 27.94 -8.18
N GLU A 449 14.28 27.62 -9.46
CA GLU A 449 14.22 28.64 -10.54
C GLU A 449 12.91 29.43 -10.54
N ILE A 450 11.75 28.77 -10.27
CA ILE A 450 10.47 29.45 -10.11
C ILE A 450 10.48 30.36 -8.88
N LEU A 451 11.01 29.90 -7.74
CA LEU A 451 11.16 30.69 -6.52
C LEU A 451 12.04 31.94 -6.72
N GLU A 452 13.11 31.81 -7.51
CA GLU A 452 14.03 32.90 -7.84
C GLU A 452 13.46 33.87 -8.91
N GLY A 453 12.30 33.53 -9.50
CA GLY A 453 11.62 34.37 -10.48
C GLY A 453 12.17 34.30 -11.90
N LYS A 454 13.00 33.30 -12.22
CA LYS A 454 13.58 33.13 -13.56
C LYS A 454 12.53 32.92 -14.67
N HIS A 455 11.33 32.53 -14.25
CA HIS A 455 10.22 32.20 -15.14
C HIS A 455 8.98 33.05 -14.87
N ASP A 456 9.17 34.26 -14.30
CA ASP A 456 8.04 35.18 -13.97
C ASP A 456 7.33 35.69 -15.22
N ASP A 457 7.99 35.71 -16.36
CA ASP A 457 7.49 36.13 -17.68
C ASP A 457 6.62 35.06 -18.37
N LEU A 458 6.71 33.79 -17.97
CA LEU A 458 5.95 32.71 -18.57
C LEU A 458 4.49 32.69 -18.08
N PRO A 459 3.51 32.36 -18.96
CA PRO A 459 2.11 32.24 -18.55
C PRO A 459 1.90 31.05 -17.63
N GLU A 460 0.95 31.15 -16.69
CA GLU A 460 0.65 30.06 -15.71
C GLU A 460 0.29 28.74 -16.38
N ASP A 461 -0.40 28.77 -17.53
CA ASP A 461 -0.85 27.55 -18.23
C ASP A 461 0.31 26.75 -18.84
N ALA A 462 1.48 27.34 -19.00
CA ALA A 462 2.67 26.65 -19.44
C ALA A 462 3.12 25.59 -18.42
N PHE A 463 2.88 25.83 -17.14
CA PHE A 463 3.31 24.94 -16.04
C PHE A 463 2.34 23.78 -15.77
N TYR A 464 1.17 23.76 -16.42
CA TYR A 464 0.14 22.77 -16.17
C TYR A 464 0.38 21.46 -16.93
N MET A 465 0.40 20.32 -16.20
CA MET A 465 0.55 18.97 -16.76
C MET A 465 1.78 18.83 -17.67
N VAL A 466 2.93 19.20 -17.15
CA VAL A 466 4.25 19.03 -17.76
C VAL A 466 5.19 18.27 -16.80
N GLY A 467 6.19 17.61 -17.32
CA GLY A 467 7.21 16.93 -16.51
C GLY A 467 8.28 17.91 -16.03
N THR A 468 9.13 18.38 -16.90
CA THR A 468 10.28 19.21 -16.56
C THR A 468 10.01 20.70 -16.83
N ILE A 469 10.92 21.56 -16.34
CA ILE A 469 10.84 23.02 -16.58
C ILE A 469 11.07 23.35 -18.06
N GLU A 470 11.90 22.57 -18.75
CA GLU A 470 12.16 22.72 -20.18
C GLU A 470 10.87 22.50 -21.01
N GLU A 471 10.05 21.50 -20.61
CA GLU A 471 8.75 21.28 -21.24
C GLU A 471 7.79 22.45 -21.01
N ALA A 472 7.82 23.09 -19.83
CA ALA A 472 7.04 24.28 -19.54
C ALA A 472 7.46 25.46 -20.43
N ILE A 473 8.76 25.67 -20.61
CA ILE A 473 9.31 26.71 -21.50
C ILE A 473 8.87 26.48 -22.95
N GLU A 474 8.95 25.25 -23.43
CA GLU A 474 8.54 24.89 -24.79
C GLU A 474 7.03 25.08 -25.00
N LYS A 475 6.24 24.65 -24.02
CA LYS A 475 4.80 24.86 -24.02
C LYS A 475 4.42 26.36 -24.03
N ALA A 476 5.16 27.19 -23.30
CA ALA A 476 4.95 28.65 -23.31
C ALA A 476 5.17 29.25 -24.71
N LYS A 477 6.20 28.77 -25.44
CA LYS A 477 6.40 29.22 -26.85
C LYS A 477 5.25 28.83 -27.75
N THR A 478 4.73 27.61 -27.58
CA THR A 478 3.57 27.14 -28.35
C THR A 478 2.32 27.98 -28.04
N LEU A 479 2.07 28.30 -26.76
CA LEU A 479 0.95 29.15 -26.35
C LEU A 479 1.06 30.57 -26.84
N ALA A 480 2.28 31.12 -27.03
CA ALA A 480 2.49 32.45 -27.58
C ALA A 480 2.27 32.53 -29.10
N GLN A 481 2.25 31.39 -29.80
CA GLN A 481 2.03 31.29 -31.26
C GLN A 481 0.57 30.99 -31.62
N ALA A 482 -0.25 30.56 -30.65
CA ALA A 482 -1.65 30.24 -30.78
C ALA A 482 -2.53 31.44 -30.42
#